data_4027868efc2c0f377534df537d279e6d
#
_entry.id   4027868efc2c0f377534df537d279e6d
#
_cell.length_a   1.000
_cell.length_b   1.000
_cell.length_c   1.000
_cell.angle_alpha   90.00
_cell.angle_beta   90.00
_cell.angle_gamma   90.00
#
_symmetry.space_group_name_H-M   'P 1'
#
loop_
_entity.id
_entity.type
_entity.pdbx_description
1 polymer ?
#
loop_
_entity_poly.entity_id
_entity_poly.type
_entity_poly.pdbx_seq_one_letter_code
_entity_poly.pdbx_strand_id
1 'polypeptide(L)'
;MSQSYRSTLSLQSEHPDEYGDGGRPLPHAAQERWMRPYRPGPWRVGAAALALMLAAYLMFAALIMVAAGSVQGAGLCLGVAVLVIVSTLRLLRVGVWLSGKGLRLVRFFGTVTLPWRQVGGVRTAQQPVKVLGLPRTVQGQALVITRRGGEPLRTLVTDHNADFLGRVEAFDIAADAIEGWATELR
;
A
#
# COMPACT_ATOMS: atom_id res chain seq x y z
N MET A 1 -9.64 1.19 78.95
CA MET A 1 -9.53 0.00 78.13
C MET A 1 -9.08 0.42 76.79
N SER A 2 -7.74 0.35 76.56
CA SER A 2 -7.04 0.77 75.39
C SER A 2 -6.71 -0.45 74.56
N GLN A 3 -7.10 -0.48 73.31
CA GLN A 3 -6.55 -1.45 72.36
C GLN A 3 -5.77 -0.72 71.29
N SER A 4 -4.47 -0.90 71.38
CA SER A 4 -3.50 -0.46 70.37
C SER A 4 -3.62 -1.30 69.11
N TYR A 5 -3.98 -0.67 68.00
CA TYR A 5 -3.82 -1.26 66.67
C TYR A 5 -2.39 -1.01 66.21
N ARG A 6 -1.56 -2.04 66.25
CA ARG A 6 -0.25 -2.06 65.61
C ARG A 6 -0.47 -2.36 64.11
N SER A 7 -0.41 -1.33 63.31
CA SER A 7 -0.23 -1.48 61.87
C SER A 7 1.20 -1.89 61.56
N THR A 8 1.39 -3.13 61.24
CA THR A 8 2.64 -3.60 60.60
C THR A 8 2.67 -3.13 59.17
N LEU A 9 3.36 -2.02 58.93
CA LEU A 9 3.82 -1.62 57.63
C LEU A 9 4.87 -2.63 57.15
N SER A 10 4.46 -3.58 56.34
CA SER A 10 5.36 -4.36 55.52
C SER A 10 5.97 -3.43 54.50
N LEU A 11 7.21 -3.05 54.75
CA LEU A 11 8.09 -2.46 53.74
C LEU A 11 8.31 -3.56 52.66
N GLN A 12 7.44 -3.54 51.66
CA GLN A 12 7.66 -4.26 50.43
C GLN A 12 8.81 -3.52 49.75
N SER A 13 9.97 -4.15 49.80
CA SER A 13 11.15 -3.73 49.08
C SER A 13 10.78 -3.64 47.58
N GLU A 14 10.58 -2.41 47.12
CA GLU A 14 10.61 -2.12 45.72
C GLU A 14 11.95 -2.56 45.19
N HIS A 15 11.88 -3.66 44.47
CA HIS A 15 12.92 -4.06 43.55
C HIS A 15 13.06 -2.91 42.55
N PRO A 16 14.22 -2.28 42.41
CA PRO A 16 14.42 -1.39 41.30
C PRO A 16 14.38 -2.28 40.06
N ASP A 17 13.22 -2.21 39.41
CA ASP A 17 13.04 -2.85 38.13
C ASP A 17 14.18 -2.46 37.22
N GLU A 18 14.98 -3.42 37.01
CA GLU A 18 15.93 -3.56 35.92
C GLU A 18 15.23 -3.10 34.65
N TYR A 19 15.31 -1.82 34.35
CA TYR A 19 15.07 -1.26 33.04
C TYR A 19 16.15 -1.79 32.10
N GLY A 20 16.19 -3.09 31.98
CA GLY A 20 16.72 -3.74 30.81
C GLY A 20 15.78 -3.36 29.68
N ASP A 21 16.13 -2.31 28.95
CA ASP A 21 15.67 -2.07 27.60
C ASP A 21 16.20 -3.19 26.69
N GLY A 22 15.84 -4.39 27.05
CA GLY A 22 15.95 -5.59 26.24
C GLY A 22 14.93 -5.48 25.13
N GLY A 23 15.33 -4.82 24.03
CA GLY A 23 14.67 -4.55 22.81
C GLY A 23 13.38 -5.32 22.57
N ARG A 24 12.26 -4.83 23.08
CA ARG A 24 10.95 -5.25 22.60
C ARG A 24 10.97 -5.04 21.10
N PRO A 25 10.85 -6.10 20.28
CA PRO A 25 10.86 -5.92 18.84
C PRO A 25 9.76 -4.92 18.52
N LEU A 26 10.13 -3.85 17.84
CA LEU A 26 9.21 -2.81 17.41
C LEU A 26 8.02 -3.48 16.69
N PRO A 27 6.77 -3.06 16.92
CA PRO A 27 5.58 -3.73 16.42
C PRO A 27 5.63 -4.05 14.93
N HIS A 28 6.25 -3.16 14.14
CA HIS A 28 6.38 -3.31 12.70
C HIS A 28 7.60 -4.13 12.27
N ALA A 29 8.65 -4.25 13.10
CA ALA A 29 9.86 -5.02 12.77
C ALA A 29 9.55 -6.52 12.62
N ALA A 30 8.62 -7.07 13.41
CA ALA A 30 8.19 -8.46 13.35
C ALA A 30 7.32 -8.79 12.13
N GLN A 31 6.85 -7.78 11.40
CA GLN A 31 5.95 -7.95 10.26
C GLN A 31 6.73 -8.35 9.00
N GLU A 32 6.97 -9.63 8.80
CA GLU A 32 7.67 -10.12 7.60
C GLU A 32 6.82 -10.11 6.32
N ARG A 33 5.50 -10.22 6.45
CA ARG A 33 4.58 -10.22 5.31
C ARG A 33 4.43 -8.84 4.71
N TRP A 34 4.48 -8.78 3.38
CA TRP A 34 4.16 -7.56 2.65
C TRP A 34 2.68 -7.23 2.80
N MET A 35 2.39 -6.10 3.41
CA MET A 35 1.03 -5.61 3.60
C MET A 35 0.83 -4.26 2.91
N ARG A 36 -0.40 -4.01 2.50
CA ARG A 36 -0.78 -2.73 1.94
C ARG A 36 -1.41 -1.89 3.04
N PRO A 37 -0.89 -0.68 3.34
CA PRO A 37 -1.37 0.14 4.45
C PRO A 37 -2.76 0.74 4.21
N TYR A 38 -3.29 0.63 2.99
CA TYR A 38 -4.59 1.17 2.61
C TYR A 38 -5.36 0.19 1.70
N ARG A 39 -6.68 0.33 1.69
CA ARG A 39 -7.56 -0.47 0.81
C ARG A 39 -7.61 0.14 -0.59
N PRO A 40 -7.74 -0.68 -1.65
CA PRO A 40 -7.98 -0.19 -3.00
C PRO A 40 -9.19 0.75 -3.03
N GLY A 41 -9.07 1.83 -3.77
CA GLY A 41 -10.15 2.79 -3.93
C GLY A 41 -11.27 2.28 -4.84
N PRO A 42 -12.49 2.87 -4.72
CA PRO A 42 -13.65 2.45 -5.50
C PRO A 42 -13.44 2.60 -7.00
N TRP A 43 -12.75 3.63 -7.43
CA TRP A 43 -12.42 3.86 -8.84
C TRP A 43 -11.55 2.77 -9.43
N ARG A 44 -10.56 2.29 -8.68
CA ARG A 44 -9.71 1.17 -9.11
C ARG A 44 -10.48 -0.13 -9.17
N VAL A 45 -11.30 -0.40 -8.18
CA VAL A 45 -12.13 -1.61 -8.14
C VAL A 45 -13.17 -1.58 -9.26
N GLY A 46 -13.83 -0.44 -9.48
CA GLY A 46 -14.79 -0.26 -10.57
C GLY A 46 -14.17 -0.45 -11.95
N ALA A 47 -13.01 0.17 -12.20
CA ALA A 47 -12.27 -0.01 -13.45
C ALA A 47 -11.86 -1.47 -13.68
N ALA A 48 -11.41 -2.15 -12.61
CA ALA A 48 -11.07 -3.57 -12.69
C ALA A 48 -12.29 -4.45 -12.98
N ALA A 49 -13.44 -4.17 -12.36
CA ALA A 49 -14.68 -4.89 -12.61
C ALA A 49 -15.14 -4.72 -14.06
N LEU A 50 -15.14 -3.49 -14.58
CA LEU A 50 -15.48 -3.22 -15.98
C LEU A 50 -14.53 -3.94 -16.97
N ALA A 51 -13.23 -3.92 -16.68
CA ALA A 51 -12.25 -4.61 -17.51
C ALA A 51 -12.45 -6.14 -17.49
N LEU A 52 -12.77 -6.73 -16.34
CA LEU A 52 -13.08 -8.16 -16.24
C LEU A 52 -14.40 -8.52 -16.94
N MET A 53 -15.41 -7.65 -16.89
CA MET A 53 -16.63 -7.83 -17.68
C MET A 53 -16.35 -7.82 -19.19
N LEU A 54 -15.49 -6.90 -19.64
CA LEU A 54 -15.05 -6.87 -21.04
C LEU A 54 -14.29 -8.15 -21.41
N ALA A 55 -13.42 -8.63 -20.54
CA ALA A 55 -12.71 -9.90 -20.78
C ALA A 55 -13.67 -11.09 -20.88
N ALA A 56 -14.68 -11.16 -19.99
CA ALA A 56 -15.72 -12.19 -20.05
C ALA A 56 -16.52 -12.14 -21.36
N TYR A 57 -16.88 -10.94 -21.82
CA TYR A 57 -17.54 -10.74 -23.10
C TYR A 57 -16.68 -11.23 -24.27
N LEU A 58 -15.38 -10.89 -24.29
CA LEU A 58 -14.45 -11.34 -25.32
C LEU A 58 -14.27 -12.86 -25.32
N MET A 59 -14.24 -13.50 -24.16
CA MET A 59 -14.18 -14.96 -24.04
C MET A 59 -15.44 -15.61 -24.59
N PHE A 60 -16.62 -15.05 -24.31
CA PHE A 60 -17.89 -15.52 -24.85
C PHE A 60 -17.96 -15.34 -26.37
N ALA A 61 -17.51 -14.20 -26.89
CA ALA A 61 -17.40 -13.96 -28.31
C ALA A 61 -16.45 -14.96 -29.00
N ALA A 62 -15.32 -15.27 -28.36
CA ALA A 62 -14.40 -16.29 -28.88
C ALA A 62 -15.05 -17.67 -28.97
N LEU A 63 -15.86 -18.06 -27.98
CA LEU A 63 -16.61 -19.32 -28.00
C LEU A 63 -17.58 -19.40 -29.18
N ILE A 64 -18.34 -18.32 -29.44
CA ILE A 64 -19.25 -18.23 -30.58
C ILE A 64 -18.48 -18.35 -31.90
N MET A 65 -17.32 -17.68 -32.03
CA MET A 65 -16.48 -17.73 -33.22
C MET A 65 -15.93 -19.14 -33.49
N VAL A 66 -15.56 -19.87 -32.43
CA VAL A 66 -15.15 -21.29 -32.55
C VAL A 66 -16.32 -22.12 -33.10
N ALA A 67 -17.51 -21.95 -32.52
CA ALA A 67 -18.71 -22.68 -32.97
C ALA A 67 -19.07 -22.35 -34.42
N ALA A 68 -18.80 -21.14 -34.90
CA ALA A 68 -18.98 -20.71 -36.30
C ALA A 68 -17.82 -21.11 -37.21
N GLY A 69 -16.82 -21.85 -36.74
CA GLY A 69 -15.68 -22.30 -37.55
C GLY A 69 -14.57 -21.27 -37.77
N SER A 70 -14.68 -20.07 -37.17
CA SER A 70 -13.69 -18.99 -37.28
C SER A 70 -12.62 -19.08 -36.18
N VAL A 71 -11.72 -20.04 -36.28
CA VAL A 71 -10.67 -20.31 -35.30
C VAL A 71 -9.69 -19.11 -35.13
N GLN A 72 -9.36 -18.46 -36.26
CA GLN A 72 -8.44 -17.31 -36.24
C GLN A 72 -9.03 -16.13 -35.51
N GLY A 73 -10.31 -15.78 -35.70
CA GLY A 73 -11.01 -14.73 -34.99
C GLY A 73 -11.14 -15.04 -33.49
N ALA A 74 -11.46 -16.30 -33.19
CA ALA A 74 -11.53 -16.77 -31.80
C ALA A 74 -10.18 -16.63 -31.06
N GLY A 75 -9.07 -16.99 -31.73
CA GLY A 75 -7.73 -16.84 -31.17
C GLY A 75 -7.37 -15.39 -30.85
N LEU A 76 -7.74 -14.45 -31.73
CA LEU A 76 -7.54 -13.01 -31.48
C LEU A 76 -8.34 -12.52 -30.29
N CYS A 77 -9.64 -12.85 -30.21
CA CYS A 77 -10.49 -12.47 -29.09
C CYS A 77 -9.97 -13.04 -27.75
N LEU A 78 -9.54 -14.31 -27.76
CA LEU A 78 -8.97 -14.94 -26.57
C LEU A 78 -7.66 -14.26 -26.14
N GLY A 79 -6.77 -13.94 -27.10
CA GLY A 79 -5.53 -13.23 -26.84
C GLY A 79 -5.76 -11.86 -26.20
N VAL A 80 -6.73 -11.09 -26.72
CA VAL A 80 -7.11 -9.80 -26.14
C VAL A 80 -7.73 -9.98 -24.75
N ALA A 81 -8.59 -10.99 -24.54
CA ALA A 81 -9.18 -11.27 -23.24
C ALA A 81 -8.09 -11.56 -22.17
N VAL A 82 -7.12 -12.41 -22.50
CA VAL A 82 -5.99 -12.72 -21.61
C VAL A 82 -5.17 -11.47 -21.30
N LEU A 83 -4.89 -10.63 -22.29
CA LEU A 83 -4.17 -9.37 -22.10
C LEU A 83 -4.94 -8.43 -21.14
N VAL A 84 -6.24 -8.32 -21.29
CA VAL A 84 -7.10 -7.52 -20.41
C VAL A 84 -7.08 -8.07 -18.99
N ILE A 85 -7.21 -9.39 -18.81
CA ILE A 85 -7.16 -10.03 -17.49
C ILE A 85 -5.81 -9.76 -16.79
N VAL A 86 -4.70 -10.02 -17.49
CA VAL A 86 -3.36 -9.81 -16.92
C VAL A 86 -3.13 -8.36 -16.57
N SER A 87 -3.54 -7.42 -17.42
CA SER A 87 -3.43 -5.98 -17.15
C SER A 87 -4.27 -5.56 -15.95
N THR A 88 -5.48 -6.10 -15.81
CA THR A 88 -6.38 -5.83 -14.69
C THR A 88 -5.80 -6.34 -13.37
N LEU A 89 -5.31 -7.57 -13.35
CA LEU A 89 -4.65 -8.14 -12.16
C LEU A 89 -3.39 -7.34 -11.79
N ARG A 90 -2.66 -6.88 -12.78
CA ARG A 90 -1.49 -6.03 -12.57
C ARG A 90 -1.89 -4.67 -11.99
N LEU A 91 -2.95 -4.05 -12.51
CA LEU A 91 -3.50 -2.78 -12.01
C LEU A 91 -3.92 -2.87 -10.54
N LEU A 92 -4.57 -3.96 -10.14
CA LEU A 92 -4.99 -4.19 -8.75
C LEU A 92 -3.79 -4.30 -7.79
N ARG A 93 -2.65 -4.81 -8.28
CA ARG A 93 -1.42 -4.95 -7.48
C ARG A 93 -0.60 -3.66 -7.36
N VAL A 94 -0.86 -2.65 -8.22
CA VAL A 94 -0.17 -1.35 -8.17
C VAL A 94 -0.40 -0.69 -6.82
N GLY A 95 0.66 -0.20 -6.16
CA GLY A 95 0.58 0.49 -4.88
C GLY A 95 1.85 0.39 -4.06
N VAL A 96 1.76 0.86 -2.83
CA VAL A 96 2.84 0.79 -1.83
C VAL A 96 2.58 -0.39 -0.91
N TRP A 97 3.60 -1.20 -0.70
CA TRP A 97 3.60 -2.36 0.17
C TRP A 97 4.69 -2.21 1.21
N LEU A 98 4.36 -2.48 2.45
CA LEU A 98 5.24 -2.35 3.60
C LEU A 98 5.54 -3.72 4.20
N SER A 99 6.75 -3.87 4.71
CA SER A 99 7.20 -5.04 5.45
C SER A 99 8.32 -4.60 6.39
N GLY A 100 8.59 -5.34 7.45
CA GLY A 100 9.77 -5.12 8.31
C GLY A 100 11.10 -5.07 7.53
N LYS A 101 11.17 -5.68 6.33
CA LYS A 101 12.35 -5.69 5.45
C LYS A 101 12.51 -4.41 4.62
N GLY A 102 11.45 -3.65 4.39
CA GLY A 102 11.50 -2.46 3.55
C GLY A 102 10.16 -2.02 2.98
N LEU A 103 10.24 -1.09 2.07
CA LEU A 103 9.14 -0.52 1.31
C LEU A 103 9.23 -0.99 -0.15
N ARG A 104 8.12 -1.46 -0.70
CA ARG A 104 8.00 -1.90 -2.08
C ARG A 104 6.99 -1.06 -2.83
N LEU A 105 7.45 -0.40 -3.88
CA LEU A 105 6.59 0.30 -4.83
C LEU A 105 6.31 -0.59 -6.03
N VAL A 106 5.08 -1.04 -6.15
CA VAL A 106 4.62 -1.78 -7.32
C VAL A 106 4.01 -0.80 -8.31
N ARG A 107 4.67 -0.62 -9.45
CA ARG A 107 4.18 0.16 -10.60
C ARG A 107 3.60 -0.78 -11.65
N PHE A 108 2.89 -0.22 -12.64
CA PHE A 108 2.30 -1.04 -13.71
C PHE A 108 3.37 -1.84 -14.48
N PHE A 109 4.50 -1.22 -14.84
CA PHE A 109 5.58 -1.87 -15.61
C PHE A 109 6.79 -2.29 -14.79
N GLY A 110 6.81 -2.05 -13.47
CA GLY A 110 7.99 -2.35 -12.65
C GLY A 110 7.68 -2.38 -11.17
N THR A 111 8.61 -2.97 -10.44
CA THR A 111 8.56 -3.00 -8.97
C THR A 111 9.90 -2.53 -8.43
N VAL A 112 9.87 -1.58 -7.51
CA VAL A 112 11.08 -1.08 -6.82
C VAL A 112 10.94 -1.42 -5.36
N THR A 113 11.93 -2.13 -4.82
CA THR A 113 11.99 -2.45 -3.38
C THR A 113 13.12 -1.66 -2.75
N LEU A 114 12.81 -0.92 -1.71
CA LEU A 114 13.76 -0.15 -0.92
C LEU A 114 13.85 -0.74 0.49
N PRO A 115 15.01 -1.20 0.94
CA PRO A 115 15.22 -1.52 2.34
C PRO A 115 15.16 -0.25 3.19
N TRP A 116 14.65 -0.34 4.42
CA TRP A 116 14.48 0.81 5.30
C TRP A 116 15.76 1.64 5.48
N ARG A 117 16.92 0.99 5.51
CA ARG A 117 18.23 1.67 5.59
C ARG A 117 18.49 2.70 4.47
N GLN A 118 17.86 2.52 3.31
CA GLN A 118 17.98 3.43 2.16
C GLN A 118 16.89 4.50 2.14
N VAL A 119 15.89 4.40 2.98
CA VAL A 119 14.83 5.41 3.12
C VAL A 119 15.38 6.55 3.99
N GLY A 120 15.52 7.73 3.41
CA GLY A 120 15.96 8.94 4.12
C GLY A 120 14.82 9.60 4.90
N GLY A 121 13.59 9.47 4.40
CA GLY A 121 12.38 9.99 5.00
C GLY A 121 11.18 9.80 4.09
N VAL A 122 10.01 9.84 4.69
CA VAL A 122 8.72 9.87 4.00
C VAL A 122 8.03 11.15 4.46
N ARG A 123 7.45 11.89 3.55
CA ARG A 123 6.72 13.12 3.87
C ARG A 123 5.64 13.38 2.83
N THR A 124 4.56 13.99 3.25
CA THR A 124 3.54 14.54 2.36
C THR A 124 4.00 15.92 1.88
N ALA A 125 3.89 16.18 0.59
CA ALA A 125 4.23 17.47 -0.02
C ALA A 125 3.13 17.90 -1.00
N GLN A 126 2.85 19.20 -1.01
CA GLN A 126 2.00 19.79 -2.04
C GLN A 126 2.78 19.92 -3.34
N GLN A 127 2.25 19.32 -4.39
CA GLN A 127 2.85 19.40 -5.73
C GLN A 127 1.79 19.15 -6.81
N PRO A 128 2.06 19.53 -8.06
CA PRO A 128 1.17 19.17 -9.17
C PRO A 128 1.08 17.65 -9.31
N VAL A 129 -0.12 17.09 -9.15
CA VAL A 129 -0.40 15.66 -9.24
C VAL A 129 -1.29 15.35 -10.44
N LYS A 130 -1.15 14.15 -11.00
CA LYS A 130 -1.99 13.70 -12.10
C LYS A 130 -3.29 13.12 -11.57
N VAL A 131 -4.41 13.56 -12.11
CA VAL A 131 -5.73 13.01 -11.79
C VAL A 131 -5.88 11.67 -12.48
N LEU A 132 -6.10 10.59 -11.72
CA LEU A 132 -6.28 9.22 -12.24
C LEU A 132 -5.16 8.73 -13.18
N GLY A 133 -3.98 9.34 -13.15
CA GLY A 133 -2.90 9.04 -14.08
C GLY A 133 -3.03 9.67 -15.46
N LEU A 134 -4.08 10.46 -15.71
CA LEU A 134 -4.28 11.22 -16.95
C LEU A 134 -3.25 12.35 -17.09
N PRO A 135 -3.02 12.89 -18.28
CA PRO A 135 -2.05 13.99 -18.49
C PRO A 135 -2.46 15.31 -17.82
N ARG A 136 -3.69 15.41 -17.33
CA ARG A 136 -4.18 16.57 -16.59
C ARG A 136 -3.59 16.62 -15.19
N THR A 137 -2.93 17.72 -14.85
CA THR A 137 -2.36 17.99 -13.53
C THR A 137 -3.21 18.99 -12.76
N VAL A 138 -3.35 18.76 -11.46
CA VAL A 138 -4.00 19.69 -10.51
C VAL A 138 -3.08 19.86 -9.30
N GLN A 139 -3.29 20.92 -8.54
CA GLN A 139 -2.64 21.07 -7.24
C GLN A 139 -3.21 20.01 -6.29
N GLY A 140 -2.33 19.24 -5.67
CA GLY A 140 -2.72 18.19 -4.75
C GLY A 140 -1.58 17.78 -3.84
N GLN A 141 -1.81 16.76 -3.05
CA GLN A 141 -0.84 16.22 -2.12
C GLN A 141 -0.28 14.89 -2.64
N ALA A 142 1.02 14.72 -2.48
CA ALA A 142 1.69 13.47 -2.82
C ALA A 142 2.66 13.04 -1.73
N LEU A 143 2.72 11.75 -1.51
CA LEU A 143 3.70 11.15 -0.64
C LEU A 143 5.06 11.10 -1.37
N VAL A 144 6.06 11.76 -0.81
CA VAL A 144 7.43 11.81 -1.33
C VAL A 144 8.31 10.95 -0.44
N ILE A 145 8.99 9.98 -1.04
CA ILE A 145 9.97 9.14 -0.36
C ILE A 145 11.36 9.62 -0.72
N THR A 146 12.09 10.16 0.25
CA THR A 146 13.48 10.57 0.09
C THR A 146 14.39 9.36 0.24
N ARG A 147 15.38 9.21 -0.66
CA ARG A 147 16.42 8.18 -0.55
C ARG A 147 17.66 8.76 0.11
N ARG A 148 18.36 7.94 0.89
CA ARG A 148 19.71 8.28 1.34
C ARG A 148 20.68 8.13 0.16
N GLY A 149 21.15 9.25 -0.39
CA GLY A 149 22.12 9.26 -1.49
C GLY A 149 21.51 9.11 -2.89
N GLY A 150 20.27 9.55 -3.14
CA GLY A 150 19.66 9.53 -4.46
C GLY A 150 18.48 10.47 -4.61
N GLU A 151 17.95 10.57 -5.83
CA GLU A 151 16.76 11.38 -6.10
C GLU A 151 15.54 10.87 -5.31
N PRO A 152 14.65 11.79 -4.89
CA PRO A 152 13.38 11.42 -4.26
C PRO A 152 12.56 10.52 -5.17
N LEU A 153 12.02 9.44 -4.62
CA LEU A 153 11.11 8.58 -5.36
C LEU A 153 9.73 9.24 -5.42
N ARG A 154 9.30 9.54 -6.63
CA ARG A 154 7.89 9.92 -6.84
C ARG A 154 7.02 8.69 -6.61
N THR A 155 6.19 8.76 -5.59
CA THR A 155 5.23 7.70 -5.31
C THR A 155 3.99 7.85 -6.17
N LEU A 156 3.26 6.74 -6.33
CA LEU A 156 1.93 6.74 -6.94
C LEU A 156 0.83 7.07 -5.91
N VAL A 157 1.22 7.36 -4.66
CA VAL A 157 0.28 7.71 -3.58
C VAL A 157 0.08 9.23 -3.61
N THR A 158 -1.02 9.62 -4.21
CA THR A 158 -1.48 11.01 -4.30
C THR A 158 -2.95 11.07 -3.96
N ASP A 159 -3.43 12.18 -3.45
CA ASP A 159 -4.84 12.45 -3.11
C ASP A 159 -5.80 12.34 -4.31
N HIS A 160 -5.28 12.55 -5.54
CA HIS A 160 -6.03 12.46 -6.81
C HIS A 160 -5.80 11.15 -7.57
N ASN A 161 -5.19 10.16 -6.96
CA ASN A 161 -5.02 8.83 -7.52
C ASN A 161 -6.35 8.04 -7.43
N ALA A 162 -6.47 6.95 -8.21
CA ALA A 162 -7.63 6.08 -8.25
C ALA A 162 -8.00 5.43 -6.90
N ASP A 163 -7.07 5.39 -5.94
CA ASP A 163 -7.33 4.87 -4.59
C ASP A 163 -7.91 5.94 -3.65
N PHE A 164 -7.58 7.22 -3.86
CA PHE A 164 -7.85 8.29 -2.91
C PHE A 164 -8.72 9.42 -3.47
N LEU A 165 -9.06 9.40 -4.76
CA LEU A 165 -9.89 10.44 -5.37
C LEU A 165 -11.23 10.59 -4.63
N GLY A 166 -11.47 11.78 -4.08
CA GLY A 166 -12.64 12.08 -3.25
C GLY A 166 -12.57 11.49 -1.83
N ARG A 167 -11.41 11.01 -1.37
CA ARG A 167 -11.19 10.37 -0.07
C ARG A 167 -9.95 10.92 0.62
N VAL A 168 -9.93 12.21 0.92
CA VAL A 168 -8.79 12.91 1.51
C VAL A 168 -8.37 12.28 2.83
N GLU A 169 -9.32 11.99 3.72
CA GLU A 169 -9.07 11.34 5.00
C GLU A 169 -8.38 9.96 4.85
N ALA A 170 -8.79 9.19 3.85
CA ALA A 170 -8.15 7.90 3.59
C ALA A 170 -6.71 8.04 3.07
N PHE A 171 -6.41 9.15 2.36
CA PHE A 171 -5.06 9.49 1.95
C PHE A 171 -4.20 9.87 3.16
N ASP A 172 -4.72 10.71 4.06
CA ASP A 172 -4.01 11.15 5.27
C ASP A 172 -3.67 9.94 6.17
N ILE A 173 -4.66 9.07 6.46
CA ILE A 173 -4.45 7.85 7.23
C ILE A 173 -3.37 6.95 6.58
N ALA A 174 -3.38 6.83 5.24
CA ALA A 174 -2.39 6.02 4.54
C ALA A 174 -1.00 6.65 4.59
N ALA A 175 -0.90 7.97 4.49
CA ALA A 175 0.35 8.73 4.58
C ALA A 175 0.95 8.60 5.98
N ASP A 176 0.16 8.82 7.03
CA ASP A 176 0.56 8.70 8.43
C ASP A 176 1.05 7.28 8.75
N ALA A 177 0.34 6.26 8.27
CA ALA A 177 0.76 4.87 8.44
C ALA A 177 2.13 4.61 7.81
N ILE A 178 2.37 5.08 6.57
CA ILE A 178 3.65 4.88 5.88
C ILE A 178 4.78 5.67 6.55
N GLU A 179 4.49 6.87 7.03
CA GLU A 179 5.44 7.71 7.75
C GLU A 179 5.81 7.10 9.11
N GLY A 180 4.82 6.55 9.84
CA GLY A 180 5.02 5.82 11.09
C GLY A 180 5.98 4.63 10.90
N TRP A 181 5.76 3.79 9.89
CA TRP A 181 6.67 2.70 9.55
C TRP A 181 8.08 3.19 9.21
N ALA A 182 8.18 4.27 8.45
CA ALA A 182 9.47 4.83 8.07
C ALA A 182 10.22 5.42 9.27
N THR A 183 9.52 5.98 10.24
CA THR A 183 10.10 6.57 11.46
C THR A 183 10.61 5.47 12.40
N GLU A 184 9.88 4.36 12.51
CA GLU A 184 10.23 3.26 13.39
C GLU A 184 11.39 2.40 12.85
N LEU A 185 11.49 2.19 11.54
CA LEU A 185 12.39 1.17 10.94
C LEU A 185 13.57 1.72 10.13
N ARG A 186 13.76 3.03 10.04
CA ARG A 186 14.86 3.64 9.27
C ARG A 186 16.18 3.78 10.05
#